data_b39b4391025b96bbaf63fed8adf01020
#
_entry.id   b39b4391025b96bbaf63fed8adf01020
#
_cell.length_a   1.000
_cell.length_b   1.000
_cell.length_c   1.000
_cell.angle_alpha   90.00
_cell.angle_beta   90.00
_cell.angle_gamma   90.00
#
_symmetry.space_group_name_H-M   'P 1'
#
loop_
_entity.id
_entity.type
_entity.pdbx_description
1 polymer ?
#
loop_
_entity_poly.entity_id
_entity_poly.type
_entity_poly.pdbx_seq_one_letter_code
_entity_poly.pdbx_strand_id
1 'polypeptide(L)'
;MICAQLCYRRDPYQNECDAESPGTVYYKGTCTDTEVYCTQHDYDGYDGNGSCTMNDGTKESIVDVIKRLSISPAEDYFDGFVLGVTKDPSGAQYNMENFGTIRWQLVLSLFGAWVLITLVLVRGIASYGKAAYFITLSPYFILTALIIYAAQLDGAVDGIEFYVNPDWDKLAEISVWSQAASQILFSLSVGFGSQIILASYNKFSNNTFRDALLISVCNSLTSIYAGFVVFSILGFLAQETQKDVEQVVTEGIKMAFVAYPSAVLEMDVPPLWSFLFFFMLLNLALSSTCGSVENFIAFVIDEWPSLREHRVKVLIVFNLLSFLGGLPFCFEGGIYLFTIFDTRLVASLLIGVMLEMVLVGWVYGIRNFLRNLGEMGMDFGLDSRGWRRAMGYFLAAMVCVVSPGALIFLTIQGDHSMLG
;
A
#
# COMPACT_ATOMS: atom_id res chain seq x y z
N MET A 1 -9.07 16.81 9.50
CA MET A 1 -9.61 17.74 10.52
C MET A 1 -10.76 17.12 11.31
N ILE A 2 -11.73 16.44 10.68
CA ILE A 2 -12.82 15.75 11.38
C ILE A 2 -12.32 14.53 12.18
N CYS A 3 -11.34 13.79 11.67
CA CYS A 3 -10.74 12.63 12.33
C CYS A 3 -10.09 13.00 13.68
N ALA A 4 -9.35 14.11 13.74
CA ALA A 4 -8.67 14.55 14.96
C ALA A 4 -9.64 14.98 16.10
N GLN A 5 -10.84 15.46 15.76
CA GLN A 5 -11.85 15.83 16.76
C GLN A 5 -12.65 14.63 17.30
N LEU A 6 -12.84 13.58 16.47
CA LEU A 6 -13.57 12.39 16.87
C LEU A 6 -12.68 11.38 17.61
N CYS A 7 -11.39 11.32 17.25
CA CYS A 7 -10.43 10.42 17.89
C CYS A 7 -9.83 10.97 19.22
N TYR A 8 -9.98 12.26 19.54
CA TYR A 8 -9.46 12.84 20.78
C TYR A 8 -10.38 12.66 22.00
N ARG A 9 -11.50 12.00 21.86
CA ARG A 9 -12.32 11.59 23.00
C ARG A 9 -11.81 10.24 23.53
N ARG A 10 -11.08 10.28 24.62
CA ARG A 10 -10.98 9.16 25.58
C ARG A 10 -12.41 8.66 25.78
N ASP A 11 -12.63 7.44 25.38
CA ASP A 11 -13.86 6.66 25.35
C ASP A 11 -15.09 7.32 26.02
N PRO A 12 -15.89 8.16 25.32
CA PRO A 12 -17.04 8.81 25.92
C PRO A 12 -18.11 7.79 26.33
N TYR A 13 -18.06 6.61 25.74
CA TYR A 13 -19.04 5.55 25.94
C TYR A 13 -18.75 4.72 27.22
N GLN A 14 -17.51 4.61 27.68
CA GLN A 14 -17.21 3.97 28.96
C GLN A 14 -17.78 4.81 30.13
N ASN A 15 -17.66 6.12 30.05
CA ASN A 15 -18.26 7.02 31.05
C ASN A 15 -19.80 6.96 31.04
N GLU A 16 -20.43 6.65 29.91
CA GLU A 16 -21.87 6.42 29.84
C GLU A 16 -22.21 5.08 30.51
N CYS A 17 -21.45 4.02 30.26
CA CYS A 17 -21.66 2.73 30.94
C CYS A 17 -21.48 2.84 32.45
N ASP A 18 -20.47 3.54 32.94
CA ASP A 18 -20.24 3.74 34.38
C ASP A 18 -21.35 4.55 35.03
N ALA A 19 -21.97 5.47 34.29
CA ALA A 19 -23.08 6.29 34.78
C ALA A 19 -24.43 5.53 34.81
N GLU A 20 -24.70 4.67 33.81
CA GLU A 20 -25.95 3.93 33.70
C GLU A 20 -25.94 2.61 34.50
N SER A 21 -24.79 1.93 34.53
CA SER A 21 -24.64 0.62 35.16
C SER A 21 -23.23 0.42 35.71
N PRO A 22 -22.96 0.79 36.97
CA PRO A 22 -21.65 0.59 37.59
C PRO A 22 -21.20 -0.87 37.51
N GLY A 23 -20.00 -1.14 37.02
CA GLY A 23 -19.47 -2.51 36.85
C GLY A 23 -19.74 -3.10 35.48
N THR A 24 -20.11 -2.28 34.50
CA THR A 24 -20.21 -2.68 33.09
C THR A 24 -19.07 -2.11 32.27
N VAL A 25 -18.77 -2.78 31.16
CA VAL A 25 -17.76 -2.38 30.17
C VAL A 25 -18.45 -2.07 28.85
N TYR A 26 -18.08 -0.96 28.22
CA TYR A 26 -18.54 -0.66 26.88
C TYR A 26 -17.83 -1.57 25.85
N TYR A 27 -18.59 -2.43 25.20
CA TYR A 27 -18.09 -3.37 24.23
C TYR A 27 -19.06 -3.51 23.06
N LYS A 28 -18.55 -3.34 21.82
CA LYS A 28 -19.30 -3.46 20.56
C LYS A 28 -20.63 -2.70 20.53
N GLY A 29 -20.65 -1.49 21.09
CA GLY A 29 -21.84 -0.62 21.02
C GLY A 29 -22.83 -0.81 22.16
N THR A 30 -22.55 -1.64 23.17
CA THR A 30 -23.41 -1.89 24.32
C THR A 30 -22.63 -1.95 25.61
N CYS A 31 -23.25 -1.54 26.74
CA CYS A 31 -22.69 -1.76 28.06
C CYS A 31 -22.91 -3.23 28.46
N THR A 32 -21.82 -3.96 28.63
CA THR A 32 -21.82 -5.40 28.98
C THR A 32 -21.32 -5.57 30.43
N ASP A 33 -21.92 -6.48 31.18
CA ASP A 33 -21.46 -6.83 32.51
C ASP A 33 -20.00 -7.35 32.46
N THR A 34 -19.15 -6.93 33.43
CA THR A 34 -17.73 -7.29 33.47
C THR A 34 -17.48 -8.78 33.58
N GLU A 35 -18.34 -9.50 34.30
CA GLU A 35 -18.24 -10.97 34.43
C GLU A 35 -18.56 -11.64 33.07
N VAL A 36 -19.59 -11.19 32.41
CA VAL A 36 -19.96 -11.66 31.06
C VAL A 36 -18.85 -11.30 30.03
N TYR A 37 -18.25 -10.14 30.20
CA TYR A 37 -17.13 -9.71 29.31
C TYR A 37 -15.91 -10.63 29.51
N CYS A 38 -15.49 -10.90 30.74
CA CYS A 38 -14.37 -11.80 31.03
C CYS A 38 -14.64 -13.21 30.47
N THR A 39 -15.81 -13.77 30.72
CA THR A 39 -16.16 -15.14 30.27
C THR A 39 -16.29 -15.27 28.74
N GLN A 40 -16.68 -14.22 28.04
CA GLN A 40 -16.72 -14.18 26.56
C GLN A 40 -15.33 -14.17 25.91
N HIS A 41 -14.27 -13.86 26.69
CA HIS A 41 -12.91 -13.75 26.20
C HIS A 41 -11.97 -14.80 26.82
N ASP A 42 -12.51 -16.00 27.13
CA ASP A 42 -11.77 -17.15 27.60
C ASP A 42 -11.15 -17.00 29.03
N TYR A 43 -11.71 -16.13 29.86
CA TYR A 43 -11.42 -16.06 31.28
C TYR A 43 -12.49 -16.80 32.10
N ASP A 44 -12.12 -17.35 33.26
CA ASP A 44 -13.06 -18.07 34.12
C ASP A 44 -14.09 -17.19 34.79
N GLY A 45 -13.78 -15.90 34.99
CA GLY A 45 -14.69 -14.95 35.58
C GLY A 45 -14.01 -13.64 36.00
N TYR A 46 -14.76 -12.86 36.75
CA TYR A 46 -14.36 -11.56 37.30
C TYR A 46 -14.20 -11.64 38.82
N ASP A 47 -13.08 -11.15 39.36
CA ASP A 47 -12.78 -11.23 40.76
C ASP A 47 -13.49 -10.21 41.68
N GLY A 48 -14.31 -9.34 41.09
CA GLY A 48 -14.99 -8.27 41.82
C GLY A 48 -14.10 -7.05 42.15
N ASN A 49 -12.79 -7.13 41.91
CA ASN A 49 -11.79 -6.12 42.27
C ASN A 49 -11.10 -5.50 41.00
N GLY A 50 -11.68 -5.63 39.83
CA GLY A 50 -11.16 -5.03 38.63
C GLY A 50 -10.23 -5.94 37.81
N SER A 51 -10.27 -7.27 38.01
CA SER A 51 -9.45 -8.21 37.24
C SER A 51 -10.25 -9.39 36.71
N CYS A 52 -9.95 -9.84 35.48
CA CYS A 52 -10.39 -11.13 34.96
C CYS A 52 -9.44 -12.23 35.45
N THR A 53 -9.98 -13.43 35.78
CA THR A 53 -9.23 -14.57 36.29
C THR A 53 -9.14 -15.68 35.26
N MET A 54 -7.95 -16.29 35.13
CA MET A 54 -7.69 -17.47 34.28
C MET A 54 -7.72 -18.78 35.07
N ASN A 55 -7.89 -19.89 34.35
CA ASN A 55 -7.87 -21.27 34.89
C ASN A 55 -6.62 -21.61 35.72
N ASP A 56 -5.50 -20.95 35.46
CA ASP A 56 -4.24 -21.13 36.20
C ASP A 56 -4.13 -20.26 37.45
N GLY A 57 -5.19 -19.47 37.74
CA GLY A 57 -5.24 -18.55 38.89
C GLY A 57 -4.52 -17.22 38.63
N THR A 58 -4.00 -16.99 37.45
CA THR A 58 -3.45 -15.68 37.08
C THR A 58 -4.58 -14.66 36.93
N LYS A 59 -4.30 -13.43 37.38
CA LYS A 59 -5.24 -12.31 37.32
C LYS A 59 -4.70 -11.24 36.37
N GLU A 60 -5.52 -10.81 35.47
CA GLU A 60 -5.22 -9.71 34.58
C GLU A 60 -6.20 -8.55 34.82
N SER A 61 -5.69 -7.33 34.94
CA SER A 61 -6.57 -6.16 35.09
C SER A 61 -7.55 -6.05 33.94
N ILE A 62 -8.83 -5.81 34.27
CA ILE A 62 -9.86 -5.64 33.24
C ILE A 62 -9.50 -4.50 32.27
N VAL A 63 -8.80 -3.47 32.76
CA VAL A 63 -8.32 -2.36 31.92
C VAL A 63 -7.31 -2.85 30.87
N ASP A 64 -6.41 -3.78 31.27
CA ASP A 64 -5.41 -4.34 30.37
C ASP A 64 -6.05 -5.34 29.40
N VAL A 65 -7.01 -6.13 29.87
CA VAL A 65 -7.83 -7.01 29.00
C VAL A 65 -8.61 -6.18 27.97
N ILE A 66 -9.25 -5.08 28.39
CA ILE A 66 -9.94 -4.18 27.49
C ILE A 66 -8.98 -3.55 26.50
N LYS A 67 -7.83 -3.02 26.95
CA LYS A 67 -6.81 -2.44 26.06
C LYS A 67 -6.30 -3.45 25.04
N ARG A 68 -6.08 -4.70 25.43
CA ARG A 68 -5.61 -5.75 24.53
C ARG A 68 -6.64 -6.19 23.50
N LEU A 69 -7.91 -6.30 23.94
CA LEU A 69 -9.03 -6.81 23.11
C LEU A 69 -9.83 -5.69 22.44
N SER A 70 -9.66 -4.43 22.87
CA SER A 70 -10.36 -3.31 22.26
C SER A 70 -9.84 -3.08 20.84
N ILE A 71 -10.77 -2.87 19.94
CA ILE A 71 -10.50 -2.35 18.61
C ILE A 71 -9.99 -0.90 18.80
N SER A 72 -8.90 -0.53 18.14
CA SER A 72 -8.41 0.84 18.25
C SER A 72 -9.48 1.84 17.74
N PRO A 73 -9.60 3.04 18.31
CA PRO A 73 -10.53 4.05 17.81
C PRO A 73 -10.35 4.37 16.33
N ALA A 74 -9.11 4.26 15.82
CA ALA A 74 -8.81 4.41 14.40
C ALA A 74 -9.38 3.26 13.55
N GLU A 75 -9.36 2.03 14.07
CA GLU A 75 -9.92 0.86 13.39
C GLU A 75 -11.45 0.92 13.37
N ASP A 76 -12.08 1.26 14.49
CA ASP A 76 -13.54 1.44 14.55
C ASP A 76 -14.02 2.55 13.61
N TYR A 77 -13.30 3.67 13.57
CA TYR A 77 -13.57 4.74 12.62
C TYR A 77 -13.39 4.31 11.17
N PHE A 78 -12.33 3.57 10.88
CA PHE A 78 -12.03 3.11 9.52
C PHE A 78 -13.04 2.05 9.06
N ASP A 79 -13.24 0.99 9.84
CA ASP A 79 -14.15 -0.10 9.49
C ASP A 79 -15.64 0.33 9.59
N GLY A 80 -16.00 1.11 10.63
CA GLY A 80 -17.37 1.54 10.86
C GLY A 80 -17.81 2.75 10.03
N PHE A 81 -17.06 3.86 10.12
CA PHE A 81 -17.45 5.10 9.46
C PHE A 81 -16.99 5.19 8.00
N VAL A 82 -15.73 4.83 7.71
CA VAL A 82 -15.17 4.96 6.35
C VAL A 82 -15.69 3.86 5.45
N LEU A 83 -15.45 2.60 5.82
CA LEU A 83 -15.83 1.44 5.00
C LEU A 83 -17.31 1.04 5.21
N GLY A 84 -17.84 1.20 6.40
CA GLY A 84 -19.19 0.77 6.74
C GLY A 84 -19.35 -0.74 6.89
N VAL A 85 -18.25 -1.47 7.15
CA VAL A 85 -18.21 -2.95 7.28
C VAL A 85 -18.84 -3.42 8.61
N THR A 86 -19.38 -2.51 9.40
CA THR A 86 -20.15 -2.88 10.61
C THR A 86 -21.32 -3.77 10.23
N LYS A 87 -21.63 -4.70 11.12
CA LYS A 87 -22.71 -5.69 10.92
C LYS A 87 -24.01 -5.00 10.46
N ASP A 88 -24.67 -5.60 9.48
CA ASP A 88 -26.05 -5.34 9.12
C ASP A 88 -26.92 -5.28 10.42
N PRO A 89 -28.00 -4.47 10.47
CA PRO A 89 -28.96 -4.48 11.57
C PRO A 89 -29.46 -5.87 11.98
N SER A 90 -29.37 -6.87 11.09
CA SER A 90 -29.62 -8.28 11.36
C SER A 90 -28.47 -9.03 12.04
N GLY A 91 -27.32 -8.39 12.26
CA GLY A 91 -26.11 -9.00 12.83
C GLY A 91 -25.26 -9.83 11.85
N ALA A 92 -25.63 -9.89 10.56
CA ALA A 92 -24.86 -10.52 9.51
C ALA A 92 -23.71 -9.61 9.06
N GLN A 93 -22.54 -10.19 8.77
CA GLN A 93 -21.46 -9.44 8.11
C GLN A 93 -21.79 -9.23 6.64
N TYR A 94 -21.50 -8.01 6.14
CA TYR A 94 -21.49 -7.78 4.70
C TYR A 94 -20.49 -8.71 4.03
N ASN A 95 -20.87 -9.26 2.91
CA ASN A 95 -20.06 -10.19 2.11
C ASN A 95 -20.37 -10.01 0.62
N MET A 96 -19.83 -10.88 -0.24
CA MET A 96 -20.08 -10.81 -1.68
C MET A 96 -21.55 -11.06 -2.07
N GLU A 97 -22.36 -11.69 -1.22
CA GLU A 97 -23.79 -11.91 -1.43
C GLU A 97 -24.63 -10.74 -0.92
N ASN A 98 -24.20 -10.11 0.18
CA ASN A 98 -24.82 -8.92 0.76
C ASN A 98 -23.84 -7.75 0.69
N PHE A 99 -23.92 -6.97 -0.39
CA PHE A 99 -22.97 -5.88 -0.68
C PHE A 99 -23.29 -4.59 0.10
N GLY A 100 -24.44 -4.54 0.79
CA GLY A 100 -24.87 -3.37 1.56
C GLY A 100 -25.22 -2.16 0.71
N THR A 101 -25.10 -0.98 1.29
CA THR A 101 -25.44 0.29 0.67
C THR A 101 -24.23 1.04 0.16
N ILE A 102 -24.43 1.97 -0.78
CA ILE A 102 -23.35 2.81 -1.30
C ILE A 102 -22.96 3.89 -0.28
N ARG A 103 -21.66 4.03 -0.03
CA ARG A 103 -21.10 5.04 0.88
C ARG A 103 -20.83 6.32 0.09
N TRP A 104 -21.71 7.31 0.22
CA TRP A 104 -21.61 8.57 -0.53
C TRP A 104 -20.30 9.34 -0.23
N GLN A 105 -19.72 9.17 0.97
CA GLN A 105 -18.43 9.77 1.34
C GLN A 105 -17.30 9.24 0.47
N LEU A 106 -17.27 7.92 0.22
CA LEU A 106 -16.30 7.29 -0.67
C LEU A 106 -16.51 7.72 -2.12
N VAL A 107 -17.78 7.84 -2.56
CA VAL A 107 -18.10 8.33 -3.92
C VAL A 107 -17.61 9.76 -4.13
N LEU A 108 -17.81 10.66 -3.16
CA LEU A 108 -17.30 12.03 -3.23
C LEU A 108 -15.77 12.08 -3.25
N SER A 109 -15.12 11.26 -2.42
CA SER A 109 -13.65 11.18 -2.40
C SER A 109 -13.10 10.66 -3.72
N LEU A 110 -13.71 9.61 -4.28
CA LEU A 110 -13.37 9.06 -5.58
C LEU A 110 -13.56 10.10 -6.70
N PHE A 111 -14.68 10.82 -6.71
CA PHE A 111 -14.93 11.90 -7.65
C PHE A 111 -13.87 13.00 -7.54
N GLY A 112 -13.58 13.45 -6.32
CA GLY A 112 -12.54 14.45 -6.04
C GLY A 112 -11.16 14.02 -6.55
N ALA A 113 -10.78 12.76 -6.35
CA ALA A 113 -9.53 12.21 -6.85
C ALA A 113 -9.45 12.26 -8.39
N TRP A 114 -10.51 11.83 -9.11
CA TRP A 114 -10.54 11.89 -10.58
C TRP A 114 -10.55 13.32 -11.12
N VAL A 115 -11.17 14.27 -10.41
CA VAL A 115 -11.08 15.70 -10.76
C VAL A 115 -9.65 16.20 -10.61
N LEU A 116 -8.96 15.88 -9.51
CA LEU A 116 -7.57 16.27 -9.30
C LEU A 116 -6.65 15.70 -10.38
N ILE A 117 -6.78 14.42 -10.73
CA ILE A 117 -6.02 13.77 -11.81
C ILE A 117 -6.27 14.48 -13.14
N THR A 118 -7.54 14.80 -13.44
CA THR A 118 -7.90 15.54 -14.67
C THR A 118 -7.21 16.90 -14.70
N LEU A 119 -7.23 17.66 -13.62
CA LEU A 119 -6.60 18.98 -13.51
C LEU A 119 -5.08 18.91 -13.73
N VAL A 120 -4.42 17.89 -13.17
CA VAL A 120 -2.97 17.69 -13.37
C VAL A 120 -2.64 17.36 -14.81
N LEU A 121 -3.44 16.51 -15.47
CA LEU A 121 -3.16 15.98 -16.80
C LEU A 121 -3.76 16.79 -17.96
N VAL A 122 -4.67 17.73 -17.72
CA VAL A 122 -5.41 18.47 -18.76
C VAL A 122 -4.49 19.20 -19.75
N ARG A 123 -3.36 19.73 -19.28
CA ARG A 123 -2.35 20.41 -20.11
C ARG A 123 -1.26 19.48 -20.67
N GLY A 124 -1.41 18.17 -20.46
CA GLY A 124 -0.48 17.15 -20.93
C GLY A 124 0.79 17.03 -20.11
N ILE A 125 1.75 16.31 -20.66
CA ILE A 125 3.03 15.96 -20.04
C ILE A 125 3.81 17.17 -19.53
N ALA A 126 3.72 18.32 -20.22
CA ALA A 126 4.41 19.54 -19.79
C ALA A 126 3.89 20.05 -18.41
N SER A 127 2.59 19.87 -18.11
CA SER A 127 2.01 20.20 -16.82
C SER A 127 2.33 19.12 -15.80
N TYR A 128 2.17 17.86 -16.19
CA TYR A 128 2.51 16.70 -15.34
C TYR A 128 3.98 16.76 -14.91
N GLY A 129 4.92 17.02 -15.82
CA GLY A 129 6.34 17.12 -15.45
C GLY A 129 6.65 18.18 -14.40
N LYS A 130 5.98 19.34 -14.43
CA LYS A 130 6.14 20.37 -13.39
C LYS A 130 5.49 19.96 -12.06
N ALA A 131 4.30 19.38 -12.11
CA ALA A 131 3.61 18.88 -10.94
C ALA A 131 4.37 17.70 -10.30
N ALA A 132 4.98 16.84 -11.11
CA ALA A 132 5.74 15.68 -10.68
C ALA A 132 6.91 16.06 -9.76
N TYR A 133 7.62 17.16 -10.01
CA TYR A 133 8.67 17.62 -9.10
C TYR A 133 8.15 17.86 -7.68
N PHE A 134 7.03 18.55 -7.56
CA PHE A 134 6.43 18.82 -6.25
C PHE A 134 5.85 17.55 -5.63
N ILE A 135 5.07 16.80 -6.40
CA ILE A 135 4.38 15.59 -5.94
C ILE A 135 5.41 14.52 -5.50
N THR A 136 6.53 14.38 -6.22
CA THR A 136 7.55 13.37 -5.92
C THR A 136 8.50 13.80 -4.79
N LEU A 137 8.85 15.09 -4.69
CA LEU A 137 9.81 15.55 -3.68
C LEU A 137 9.16 15.81 -2.32
N SER A 138 7.89 16.24 -2.29
CA SER A 138 7.20 16.55 -1.02
C SER A 138 7.14 15.36 -0.05
N PRO A 139 6.93 14.08 -0.46
CA PRO A 139 6.99 12.94 0.43
C PRO A 139 8.34 12.78 1.15
N TYR A 140 9.45 13.05 0.48
CA TYR A 140 10.78 12.93 1.11
C TYR A 140 10.98 13.95 2.23
N PHE A 141 10.49 15.19 2.06
CA PHE A 141 10.54 16.20 3.13
C PHE A 141 9.68 15.77 4.32
N ILE A 142 8.49 15.22 4.05
CA ILE A 142 7.59 14.76 5.11
C ILE A 142 8.18 13.53 5.81
N LEU A 143 8.71 12.54 5.08
CA LEU A 143 9.39 11.39 5.65
C LEU A 143 10.59 11.81 6.51
N THR A 144 11.37 12.82 6.05
CA THR A 144 12.49 13.34 6.83
C THR A 144 12.02 13.98 8.14
N ALA A 145 10.94 14.75 8.11
CA ALA A 145 10.36 15.33 9.31
C ALA A 145 9.84 14.26 10.27
N LEU A 146 9.17 13.22 9.72
CA LEU A 146 8.64 12.10 10.50
C LEU A 146 9.75 11.27 11.13
N ILE A 147 10.86 10.95 10.44
CA ILE A 147 11.94 10.17 11.02
C ILE A 147 12.66 10.92 12.14
N ILE A 148 12.87 12.23 11.98
CA ILE A 148 13.48 13.08 13.01
C ILE A 148 12.61 13.10 14.27
N TYR A 149 11.31 13.15 14.11
CA TYR A 149 10.37 13.12 15.22
C TYR A 149 10.26 11.72 15.83
N ALA A 150 10.04 10.68 14.99
CA ALA A 150 9.89 9.31 15.43
C ALA A 150 11.11 8.76 16.20
N ALA A 151 12.31 9.19 15.82
CA ALA A 151 13.55 8.81 16.52
C ALA A 151 13.63 9.32 17.97
N GLN A 152 12.75 10.24 18.38
CA GLN A 152 12.68 10.78 19.74
C GLN A 152 11.60 10.08 20.58
N LEU A 153 10.79 9.21 19.97
CA LEU A 153 9.73 8.49 20.65
C LEU A 153 10.27 7.27 21.40
N ASP A 154 9.74 7.03 22.58
CA ASP A 154 10.06 5.85 23.36
C ASP A 154 9.60 4.59 22.60
N GLY A 155 10.45 3.53 22.55
CA GLY A 155 10.15 2.30 21.81
C GLY A 155 10.47 2.34 20.30
N ALA A 156 10.85 3.51 19.75
CA ALA A 156 11.25 3.59 18.34
C ALA A 156 12.43 2.69 17.98
N VAL A 157 13.36 2.50 18.95
CA VAL A 157 14.54 1.64 18.77
C VAL A 157 14.12 0.18 18.61
N ASP A 158 13.16 -0.31 19.37
CA ASP A 158 12.66 -1.69 19.29
C ASP A 158 12.02 -1.98 17.93
N GLY A 159 11.29 -1.00 17.40
CA GLY A 159 10.75 -1.07 16.04
C GLY A 159 11.84 -1.10 14.95
N ILE A 160 12.88 -0.30 15.09
CA ILE A 160 14.03 -0.31 14.17
C ILE A 160 14.80 -1.63 14.28
N GLU A 161 15.00 -2.15 15.50
CA GLU A 161 15.66 -3.44 15.71
C GLU A 161 14.88 -4.57 15.03
N PHE A 162 13.56 -4.59 15.20
CA PHE A 162 12.68 -5.53 14.50
C PHE A 162 12.81 -5.45 12.99
N TYR A 163 12.90 -4.25 12.43
CA TYR A 163 13.03 -4.04 10.99
C TYR A 163 14.38 -4.47 10.41
N VAL A 164 15.46 -4.25 11.16
CA VAL A 164 16.83 -4.49 10.67
C VAL A 164 17.35 -5.88 11.04
N ASN A 165 16.80 -6.49 12.10
CA ASN A 165 17.24 -7.81 12.56
C ASN A 165 16.69 -8.92 11.65
N PRO A 166 17.52 -9.58 10.82
CA PRO A 166 17.02 -10.54 9.86
C PRO A 166 16.79 -11.91 10.49
N ASP A 167 15.67 -12.52 10.16
CA ASP A 167 15.43 -13.94 10.39
C ASP A 167 16.08 -14.75 9.25
N TRP A 168 17.28 -15.26 9.50
CA TRP A 168 18.05 -15.98 8.50
C TRP A 168 17.42 -17.31 8.08
N ASP A 169 16.64 -17.93 8.94
CA ASP A 169 15.98 -19.21 8.65
C ASP A 169 14.91 -19.06 7.57
N LYS A 170 14.23 -17.92 7.54
CA LYS A 170 13.23 -17.60 6.51
C LYS A 170 13.84 -17.45 5.10
N LEU A 171 15.13 -17.20 4.97
CA LEU A 171 15.79 -17.17 3.66
C LEU A 171 15.83 -18.54 2.96
N ALA A 172 15.61 -19.63 3.70
CA ALA A 172 15.48 -20.97 3.11
C ALA A 172 14.08 -21.19 2.47
N GLU A 173 13.11 -20.34 2.78
CA GLU A 173 11.76 -20.43 2.23
C GLU A 173 11.67 -19.75 0.86
N ILE A 174 11.17 -20.48 -0.12
CA ILE A 174 10.99 -19.97 -1.49
C ILE A 174 9.93 -18.87 -1.53
N SER A 175 8.93 -18.92 -0.64
CA SER A 175 7.86 -17.93 -0.49
C SER A 175 8.40 -16.51 -0.28
N VAL A 176 9.43 -16.34 0.52
CA VAL A 176 10.09 -15.06 0.80
C VAL A 176 10.69 -14.45 -0.47
N TRP A 177 11.38 -15.24 -1.27
CA TRP A 177 11.96 -14.79 -2.54
C TRP A 177 10.89 -14.45 -3.58
N SER A 178 9.81 -15.24 -3.61
CA SER A 178 8.67 -14.99 -4.49
C SER A 178 8.00 -13.66 -4.17
N GLN A 179 7.70 -13.41 -2.90
CA GLN A 179 7.09 -12.17 -2.45
C GLN A 179 8.02 -10.96 -2.70
N ALA A 180 9.31 -11.08 -2.41
CA ALA A 180 10.28 -10.02 -2.65
C ALA A 180 10.39 -9.67 -4.14
N ALA A 181 10.44 -10.67 -5.02
CA ALA A 181 10.50 -10.46 -6.46
C ALA A 181 9.20 -9.81 -7.00
N SER A 182 8.04 -10.29 -6.56
CA SER A 182 6.73 -9.71 -6.91
C SER A 182 6.63 -8.27 -6.47
N GLN A 183 7.06 -7.96 -5.24
CA GLN A 183 7.05 -6.61 -4.69
C GLN A 183 7.95 -5.64 -5.48
N ILE A 184 9.16 -6.07 -5.88
CA ILE A 184 10.06 -5.23 -6.68
C ILE A 184 9.50 -4.96 -8.07
N LEU A 185 8.92 -5.97 -8.74
CA LEU A 185 8.29 -5.81 -10.05
C LEU A 185 7.10 -4.85 -9.97
N PHE A 186 6.27 -4.99 -8.94
CA PHE A 186 5.14 -4.09 -8.69
C PHE A 186 5.61 -2.66 -8.40
N SER A 187 6.57 -2.49 -7.50
CA SER A 187 7.11 -1.19 -7.08
C SER A 187 7.74 -0.42 -8.25
N LEU A 188 8.44 -1.12 -9.15
CA LEU A 188 9.01 -0.53 -10.37
C LEU A 188 7.99 -0.37 -11.49
N SER A 189 6.74 -0.77 -11.30
CA SER A 189 5.69 -0.73 -12.32
C SER A 189 6.07 -1.43 -13.63
N VAL A 190 6.86 -2.52 -13.53
CA VAL A 190 7.23 -3.34 -14.69
C VAL A 190 5.99 -4.08 -15.17
N GLY A 191 5.75 -4.11 -16.48
CA GLY A 191 4.56 -4.72 -17.08
C GLY A 191 3.33 -3.81 -17.18
N PHE A 192 3.33 -2.65 -16.51
CA PHE A 192 2.27 -1.63 -16.69
C PHE A 192 2.48 -0.72 -17.92
N GLY A 193 3.64 -0.80 -18.58
CA GLY A 193 4.00 0.04 -19.72
C GLY A 193 4.35 1.48 -19.39
N SER A 194 4.16 1.95 -18.14
CA SER A 194 4.39 3.34 -17.76
C SER A 194 5.84 3.77 -17.97
N GLN A 195 6.80 2.91 -17.67
CA GLN A 195 8.23 3.18 -17.88
C GLN A 195 8.56 3.30 -19.37
N ILE A 196 7.94 2.50 -20.23
CA ILE A 196 8.13 2.53 -21.70
C ILE A 196 7.64 3.86 -22.25
N ILE A 197 6.45 4.28 -21.87
CA ILE A 197 5.87 5.55 -22.32
C ILE A 197 6.70 6.73 -21.82
N LEU A 198 7.08 6.77 -20.54
CA LEU A 198 7.92 7.86 -20.02
C LEU A 198 9.29 7.91 -20.70
N ALA A 199 9.89 6.75 -20.99
CA ALA A 199 11.15 6.67 -21.72
C ALA A 199 11.02 7.16 -23.16
N SER A 200 9.86 6.99 -23.83
CA SER A 200 9.63 7.43 -25.20
C SER A 200 9.68 8.96 -25.39
N TYR A 201 9.52 9.72 -24.30
CA TYR A 201 9.67 11.18 -24.31
C TYR A 201 11.11 11.67 -24.18
N ASN A 202 12.05 10.76 -23.87
CA ASN A 202 13.46 11.09 -23.80
C ASN A 202 14.07 11.26 -25.21
N LYS A 203 15.23 11.94 -25.26
CA LYS A 203 16.00 12.02 -26.51
C LYS A 203 16.52 10.64 -26.89
N PHE A 204 16.60 10.34 -28.19
CA PHE A 204 17.10 9.05 -28.68
C PHE A 204 18.49 8.68 -28.15
N SER A 205 19.38 9.67 -27.98
CA SER A 205 20.74 9.48 -27.46
C SER A 205 20.81 9.37 -25.92
N ASN A 206 19.68 9.22 -25.23
CA ASN A 206 19.67 9.08 -23.77
C ASN A 206 20.19 7.71 -23.33
N ASN A 207 20.95 7.67 -22.23
CA ASN A 207 21.48 6.43 -21.67
C ASN A 207 20.43 5.74 -20.78
N THR A 208 19.54 4.98 -21.42
CA THR A 208 18.43 4.29 -20.75
C THR A 208 18.91 3.22 -19.75
N PHE A 209 20.09 2.60 -19.98
CA PHE A 209 20.65 1.64 -19.03
C PHE A 209 21.05 2.30 -17.71
N ARG A 210 21.68 3.48 -17.77
CA ARG A 210 22.01 4.26 -16.57
C ARG A 210 20.75 4.69 -15.83
N ASP A 211 19.74 5.13 -16.56
CA ASP A 211 18.48 5.58 -15.97
C ASP A 211 17.75 4.41 -15.30
N ALA A 212 17.69 3.25 -15.94
CA ALA A 212 17.08 2.05 -15.35
C ALA A 212 17.77 1.63 -14.05
N LEU A 213 19.11 1.62 -14.05
CA LEU A 213 19.90 1.30 -12.85
C LEU A 213 19.65 2.31 -11.73
N LEU A 214 19.66 3.60 -12.06
CA LEU A 214 19.44 4.67 -11.09
C LEU A 214 18.03 4.59 -10.49
N ILE A 215 17.00 4.40 -11.32
CA ILE A 215 15.62 4.23 -10.87
C ILE A 215 15.50 3.04 -9.92
N SER A 216 16.06 1.88 -10.28
CA SER A 216 15.99 0.67 -9.46
C SER A 216 16.67 0.85 -8.10
N VAL A 217 17.88 1.45 -8.07
CA VAL A 217 18.60 1.72 -6.83
C VAL A 217 17.86 2.75 -5.97
N CYS A 218 17.41 3.86 -6.57
CA CYS A 218 16.66 4.90 -5.84
C CYS A 218 15.36 4.35 -5.28
N ASN A 219 14.64 3.50 -6.01
CA ASN A 219 13.42 2.86 -5.54
C ASN A 219 13.68 2.02 -4.28
N SER A 220 14.71 1.16 -4.31
CA SER A 220 15.07 0.32 -3.15
C SER A 220 15.53 1.16 -1.95
N LEU A 221 16.35 2.18 -2.17
CA LEU A 221 16.79 3.07 -1.10
C LEU A 221 15.63 3.85 -0.47
N THR A 222 14.67 4.30 -1.28
CA THR A 222 13.47 4.98 -0.80
C THR A 222 12.61 4.05 0.06
N SER A 223 12.45 2.78 -0.36
CA SER A 223 11.70 1.79 0.40
C SER A 223 12.35 1.51 1.76
N ILE A 224 13.68 1.35 1.80
CA ILE A 224 14.43 1.18 3.05
C ILE A 224 14.27 2.42 3.95
N TYR A 225 14.39 3.62 3.37
CA TYR A 225 14.23 4.87 4.11
C TYR A 225 12.83 5.01 4.72
N ALA A 226 11.78 4.73 3.94
CA ALA A 226 10.41 4.74 4.42
C ALA A 226 10.17 3.67 5.51
N GLY A 227 10.80 2.49 5.37
CA GLY A 227 10.74 1.43 6.37
C GLY A 227 11.23 1.88 7.75
N PHE A 228 12.33 2.62 7.83
CA PHE A 228 12.82 3.19 9.10
C PHE A 228 11.77 4.09 9.76
N VAL A 229 11.06 4.93 8.98
CA VAL A 229 10.01 5.80 9.52
C VAL A 229 8.85 4.97 10.06
N VAL A 230 8.35 4.03 9.25
CA VAL A 230 7.17 3.22 9.59
C VAL A 230 7.44 2.36 10.82
N PHE A 231 8.57 1.64 10.86
CA PHE A 231 8.89 0.75 11.97
C PHE A 231 9.25 1.49 13.25
N SER A 232 9.86 2.69 13.17
CA SER A 232 10.04 3.54 14.36
C SER A 232 8.70 3.90 15.01
N ILE A 233 7.71 4.25 14.19
CA ILE A 233 6.37 4.61 14.67
C ILE A 233 5.60 3.39 15.18
N LEU A 234 5.74 2.22 14.53
CA LEU A 234 5.15 0.98 15.01
C LEU A 234 5.78 0.50 16.33
N GLY A 235 7.09 0.69 16.51
CA GLY A 235 7.77 0.40 17.77
C GLY A 235 7.23 1.27 18.93
N PHE A 236 7.04 2.56 18.68
CA PHE A 236 6.36 3.46 19.62
C PHE A 236 4.95 2.97 19.96
N LEU A 237 4.14 2.63 18.94
CA LEU A 237 2.79 2.12 19.16
C LEU A 237 2.77 0.79 19.94
N ALA A 238 3.74 -0.09 19.70
CA ALA A 238 3.92 -1.33 20.41
C ALA A 238 4.17 -1.09 21.91
N GLN A 239 5.04 -0.14 22.23
CA GLN A 239 5.32 0.24 23.61
C GLN A 239 4.10 0.88 24.29
N GLU A 240 3.39 1.80 23.64
CA GLU A 240 2.19 2.44 24.18
C GLU A 240 1.04 1.46 24.42
N THR A 241 0.89 0.46 23.53
CA THR A 241 -0.15 -0.58 23.66
C THR A 241 0.29 -1.78 24.47
N GLN A 242 1.54 -1.83 24.95
CA GLN A 242 2.15 -2.96 25.67
C GLN A 242 2.01 -4.29 24.89
N LYS A 243 2.16 -4.24 23.59
CA LYS A 243 2.14 -5.38 22.66
C LYS A 243 3.50 -5.55 22.02
N ASP A 244 3.82 -6.77 21.60
CA ASP A 244 5.02 -7.00 20.78
C ASP A 244 4.87 -6.29 19.42
N VAL A 245 5.98 -5.82 18.85
CA VAL A 245 5.98 -5.15 17.54
C VAL A 245 5.33 -6.03 16.46
N GLU A 246 5.55 -7.35 16.52
CA GLU A 246 4.97 -8.31 15.58
C GLU A 246 3.42 -8.34 15.64
N GLN A 247 2.83 -8.09 16.80
CA GLN A 247 1.36 -8.07 16.98
C GLN A 247 0.73 -6.74 16.50
N VAL A 248 1.51 -5.68 16.44
CA VAL A 248 1.06 -4.35 15.99
C VAL A 248 1.23 -4.19 14.49
N VAL A 249 2.20 -4.89 13.89
CA VAL A 249 2.42 -4.88 12.45
C VAL A 249 1.25 -5.54 11.74
N THR A 250 0.50 -4.73 11.01
CA THR A 250 -0.62 -5.18 10.17
C THR A 250 -0.25 -5.04 8.70
N GLU A 251 -0.89 -5.81 7.85
CA GLU A 251 -0.63 -5.77 6.40
C GLU A 251 -1.65 -4.93 5.65
N GLY A 252 -1.26 -4.48 4.46
CA GLY A 252 -2.15 -3.82 3.50
C GLY A 252 -2.69 -2.47 3.97
N ILE A 253 -3.95 -2.24 3.67
CA ILE A 253 -4.65 -0.97 3.93
C ILE A 253 -4.69 -0.62 5.41
N LYS A 254 -4.85 -1.60 6.29
CA LYS A 254 -4.94 -1.36 7.74
C LYS A 254 -3.66 -0.76 8.33
N MET A 255 -2.49 -1.07 7.78
CA MET A 255 -1.25 -0.42 8.20
C MET A 255 -1.30 1.10 8.00
N ALA A 256 -1.75 1.56 6.83
CA ALA A 256 -1.78 2.98 6.49
C ALA A 256 -2.94 3.76 7.13
N PHE A 257 -4.10 3.11 7.34
CA PHE A 257 -5.32 3.80 7.77
C PHE A 257 -5.76 3.46 9.20
N VAL A 258 -5.14 2.49 9.85
CA VAL A 258 -5.42 2.10 11.23
C VAL A 258 -4.17 2.22 12.10
N ALA A 259 -3.13 1.43 11.86
CA ALA A 259 -1.96 1.37 12.72
C ALA A 259 -1.22 2.72 12.79
N TYR A 260 -0.95 3.33 11.64
CA TYR A 260 -0.25 4.61 11.61
C TYR A 260 -1.06 5.76 12.23
N PRO A 261 -2.35 5.99 11.90
CA PRO A 261 -3.16 6.98 12.59
C PRO A 261 -3.29 6.73 14.10
N SER A 262 -3.36 5.47 14.54
CA SER A 262 -3.38 5.15 15.98
C SER A 262 -2.12 5.65 16.68
N ALA A 263 -0.95 5.43 16.09
CA ALA A 263 0.31 5.92 16.64
C ALA A 263 0.40 7.46 16.63
N VAL A 264 -0.07 8.10 15.56
CA VAL A 264 -0.06 9.56 15.43
C VAL A 264 -0.95 10.24 16.48
N LEU A 265 -2.01 9.58 16.95
CA LEU A 265 -2.88 10.13 18.00
C LEU A 265 -2.18 10.30 19.35
N GLU A 266 -1.18 9.46 19.63
CA GLU A 266 -0.39 9.51 20.87
C GLU A 266 0.82 10.48 20.76
N MET A 267 1.08 11.02 19.56
CA MET A 267 2.16 11.99 19.33
C MET A 267 1.76 13.40 19.78
N ASP A 268 2.76 14.26 20.08
CA ASP A 268 2.52 15.69 20.26
C ASP A 268 1.95 16.33 18.99
N VAL A 269 0.94 17.18 19.13
CA VAL A 269 0.27 17.87 18.01
C VAL A 269 -0.26 16.89 16.93
N PRO A 270 -1.13 15.92 17.28
CA PRO A 270 -1.66 14.90 16.36
C PRO A 270 -2.24 15.45 15.05
N PRO A 271 -2.96 16.61 15.01
CA PRO A 271 -3.52 17.13 13.77
C PRO A 271 -2.48 17.48 12.70
N LEU A 272 -1.30 17.97 13.13
CA LEU A 272 -0.21 18.32 12.21
C LEU A 272 0.36 17.06 11.54
N TRP A 273 0.70 16.04 12.34
CA TRP A 273 1.29 14.81 11.85
C TRP A 273 0.32 14.02 11.00
N SER A 274 -0.97 13.94 11.39
CA SER A 274 -2.02 13.35 10.58
C SER A 274 -2.15 14.04 9.23
N PHE A 275 -2.19 15.38 9.20
CA PHE A 275 -2.27 16.13 7.96
C PHE A 275 -1.08 15.86 7.03
N LEU A 276 0.14 15.92 7.57
CA LEU A 276 1.36 15.66 6.80
C LEU A 276 1.39 14.24 6.23
N PHE A 277 1.02 13.25 7.03
CA PHE A 277 0.99 11.86 6.61
C PHE A 277 -0.03 11.62 5.48
N PHE A 278 -1.28 12.04 5.67
CA PHE A 278 -2.30 11.85 4.62
C PHE A 278 -2.03 12.70 3.37
N PHE A 279 -1.44 13.87 3.52
CA PHE A 279 -0.98 14.67 2.39
C PHE A 279 0.14 13.97 1.61
N MET A 280 1.05 13.32 2.29
CA MET A 280 2.09 12.48 1.70
C MET A 280 1.48 11.31 0.91
N LEU A 281 0.55 10.55 1.53
CA LEU A 281 -0.15 9.45 0.86
C LEU A 281 -0.92 9.91 -0.38
N LEU A 282 -1.59 11.07 -0.29
CA LEU A 282 -2.29 11.66 -1.43
C LEU A 282 -1.32 11.96 -2.60
N ASN A 283 -0.16 12.55 -2.32
CA ASN A 283 0.84 12.83 -3.34
C ASN A 283 1.39 11.55 -3.98
N LEU A 284 1.68 10.51 -3.18
CA LEU A 284 2.12 9.21 -3.69
C LEU A 284 1.07 8.57 -4.60
N ALA A 285 -0.20 8.57 -4.18
CA ALA A 285 -1.31 8.04 -4.97
C ALA A 285 -1.52 8.82 -6.27
N LEU A 286 -1.49 10.16 -6.21
CA LEU A 286 -1.62 11.01 -7.42
C LEU A 286 -0.49 10.77 -8.41
N SER A 287 0.75 10.64 -7.93
CA SER A 287 1.92 10.38 -8.77
C SER A 287 1.74 9.09 -9.59
N SER A 288 1.42 8.00 -8.93
CA SER A 288 1.23 6.68 -9.56
C SER A 288 0.04 6.67 -10.51
N THR A 289 -1.11 7.21 -10.07
CA THR A 289 -2.33 7.21 -10.89
C THR A 289 -2.19 8.11 -12.11
N CYS A 290 -1.59 9.31 -11.98
CA CYS A 290 -1.34 10.18 -13.14
C CYS A 290 -0.44 9.50 -14.18
N GLY A 291 0.60 8.79 -13.75
CA GLY A 291 1.47 8.02 -14.64
C GLY A 291 0.71 6.92 -15.40
N SER A 292 -0.15 6.18 -14.71
CA SER A 292 -0.96 5.12 -15.31
C SER A 292 -2.01 5.65 -16.31
N VAL A 293 -2.67 6.77 -15.97
CA VAL A 293 -3.64 7.42 -16.85
C VAL A 293 -2.95 7.96 -18.11
N GLU A 294 -1.78 8.61 -17.95
CA GLU A 294 -1.01 9.12 -19.08
C GLU A 294 -0.55 7.99 -20.02
N ASN A 295 -0.14 6.86 -19.45
CA ASN A 295 0.23 5.67 -20.20
C ASN A 295 -0.94 5.20 -21.10
N PHE A 296 -2.14 5.07 -20.53
CA PHE A 296 -3.32 4.66 -21.30
C PHE A 296 -3.68 5.66 -22.40
N ILE A 297 -3.63 6.96 -22.09
CA ILE A 297 -3.95 8.01 -23.08
C ILE A 297 -2.93 8.02 -24.20
N ALA A 298 -1.64 7.87 -23.91
CA ALA A 298 -0.59 7.78 -24.92
C ALA A 298 -0.82 6.57 -25.83
N PHE A 299 -1.12 5.40 -25.25
CA PHE A 299 -1.46 4.20 -26.03
C PHE A 299 -2.64 4.44 -26.98
N VAL A 300 -3.74 5.02 -26.50
CA VAL A 300 -4.94 5.29 -27.32
C VAL A 300 -4.62 6.28 -28.45
N ILE A 301 -3.84 7.32 -28.17
CA ILE A 301 -3.48 8.33 -29.18
C ILE A 301 -2.49 7.77 -30.22
N ASP A 302 -1.62 6.87 -29.83
CA ASP A 302 -0.66 6.26 -30.76
C ASP A 302 -1.36 5.26 -31.70
N GLU A 303 -2.34 4.49 -31.20
CA GLU A 303 -3.15 3.57 -31.99
C GLU A 303 -4.11 4.34 -32.93
N TRP A 304 -4.73 5.42 -32.44
CA TRP A 304 -5.65 6.26 -33.23
C TRP A 304 -5.16 7.71 -33.36
N PRO A 305 -4.27 8.02 -34.29
CA PRO A 305 -3.69 9.36 -34.46
C PRO A 305 -4.71 10.50 -34.65
N SER A 306 -5.92 10.19 -35.12
CA SER A 306 -7.03 11.13 -35.25
C SER A 306 -7.51 11.69 -33.91
N LEU A 307 -7.28 10.99 -32.80
CA LEU A 307 -7.63 11.43 -31.46
C LEU A 307 -6.61 12.39 -30.86
N ARG A 308 -5.45 12.59 -31.49
CA ARG A 308 -4.39 13.48 -30.99
C ARG A 308 -4.88 14.92 -30.77
N GLU A 309 -5.70 15.44 -31.69
CA GLU A 309 -6.32 16.77 -31.56
C GLU A 309 -7.36 16.84 -30.42
N HIS A 310 -7.90 15.67 -30.01
CA HIS A 310 -8.96 15.56 -29.03
C HIS A 310 -8.48 14.95 -27.70
N ARG A 311 -7.16 15.02 -27.40
CA ARG A 311 -6.54 14.42 -26.23
C ARG A 311 -7.29 14.70 -24.92
N VAL A 312 -7.75 15.94 -24.69
CA VAL A 312 -8.51 16.32 -23.49
C VAL A 312 -9.86 15.60 -23.40
N LYS A 313 -10.52 15.37 -24.55
CA LYS A 313 -11.78 14.60 -24.55
C LYS A 313 -11.51 13.13 -24.20
N VAL A 314 -10.44 12.54 -24.73
CA VAL A 314 -10.01 11.17 -24.40
C VAL A 314 -9.74 11.06 -22.89
N LEU A 315 -9.01 12.00 -22.30
CA LEU A 315 -8.73 12.09 -20.88
C LEU A 315 -10.03 12.11 -20.04
N ILE A 316 -10.96 13.00 -20.39
CA ILE A 316 -12.23 13.14 -19.64
C ILE A 316 -13.07 11.86 -19.73
N VAL A 317 -13.18 11.28 -20.93
CA VAL A 317 -13.94 10.03 -21.14
C VAL A 317 -13.31 8.89 -20.36
N PHE A 318 -11.99 8.74 -20.41
CA PHE A 318 -11.29 7.72 -19.65
C PHE A 318 -11.50 7.88 -18.14
N ASN A 319 -11.32 9.09 -17.61
CA ASN A 319 -11.50 9.36 -16.18
C ASN A 319 -12.95 9.14 -15.74
N LEU A 320 -13.93 9.48 -16.59
CA LEU A 320 -15.34 9.20 -16.31
C LEU A 320 -15.63 7.70 -16.29
N LEU A 321 -15.10 6.93 -17.25
CA LEU A 321 -15.26 5.46 -17.23
C LEU A 321 -14.57 4.84 -16.03
N SER A 322 -13.40 5.32 -15.65
CA SER A 322 -12.69 4.86 -14.46
C SER A 322 -13.42 5.20 -13.17
N PHE A 323 -14.03 6.39 -13.10
CA PHE A 323 -14.90 6.76 -11.98
C PHE A 323 -16.11 5.80 -11.87
N LEU A 324 -16.79 5.54 -12.98
CA LEU A 324 -17.92 4.60 -13.01
C LEU A 324 -17.50 3.17 -12.63
N GLY A 325 -16.34 2.72 -13.13
CA GLY A 325 -15.75 1.43 -12.76
C GLY A 325 -15.31 1.34 -11.30
N GLY A 326 -15.06 2.48 -10.65
CA GLY A 326 -14.72 2.57 -9.23
C GLY A 326 -15.92 2.55 -8.29
N LEU A 327 -17.15 2.80 -8.77
CA LEU A 327 -18.35 2.84 -7.92
C LEU A 327 -18.62 1.53 -7.15
N PRO A 328 -18.43 0.32 -7.71
CA PRO A 328 -18.61 -0.93 -6.96
C PRO A 328 -17.76 -1.03 -5.69
N PHE A 329 -16.58 -0.40 -5.68
CA PHE A 329 -15.70 -0.37 -4.49
C PHE A 329 -16.17 0.59 -3.40
N CYS A 330 -17.14 1.45 -3.70
CA CYS A 330 -17.72 2.41 -2.75
C CYS A 330 -18.90 1.84 -1.96
N PHE A 331 -19.25 0.57 -2.11
CA PHE A 331 -20.24 -0.11 -1.28
C PHE A 331 -19.61 -0.59 0.03
N GLU A 332 -20.44 -0.91 1.03
CA GLU A 332 -20.00 -1.45 2.32
C GLU A 332 -19.23 -2.77 2.17
N GLY A 333 -19.68 -3.65 1.26
CA GLY A 333 -18.97 -4.86 0.85
C GLY A 333 -17.81 -4.65 -0.15
N GLY A 334 -17.56 -3.41 -0.56
CA GLY A 334 -16.57 -3.08 -1.60
C GLY A 334 -15.13 -3.44 -1.24
N ILE A 335 -14.81 -3.51 0.06
CA ILE A 335 -13.49 -3.90 0.53
C ILE A 335 -13.13 -5.33 0.12
N TYR A 336 -14.09 -6.26 0.12
CA TYR A 336 -13.85 -7.65 -0.33
C TYR A 336 -13.54 -7.70 -1.80
N LEU A 337 -14.28 -6.93 -2.62
CA LEU A 337 -14.01 -6.79 -4.03
C LEU A 337 -12.62 -6.19 -4.27
N PHE A 338 -12.26 -5.16 -3.52
CA PHE A 338 -10.93 -4.54 -3.58
C PHE A 338 -9.82 -5.56 -3.29
N THR A 339 -9.95 -6.33 -2.22
CA THR A 339 -8.95 -7.34 -1.83
C THR A 339 -8.77 -8.41 -2.91
N ILE A 340 -9.87 -8.87 -3.54
CA ILE A 340 -9.79 -9.82 -4.66
C ILE A 340 -9.02 -9.21 -5.85
N PHE A 341 -9.33 -7.97 -6.22
CA PHE A 341 -8.65 -7.31 -7.32
C PHE A 341 -7.17 -7.07 -7.00
N ASP A 342 -6.85 -6.60 -5.81
CA ASP A 342 -5.48 -6.34 -5.37
C ASP A 342 -4.63 -7.61 -5.43
N THR A 343 -5.12 -8.71 -4.87
CA THR A 343 -4.44 -10.00 -4.87
C THR A 343 -4.25 -10.55 -6.29
N ARG A 344 -5.27 -10.44 -7.16
CA ARG A 344 -5.21 -10.98 -8.53
C ARG A 344 -4.41 -10.10 -9.49
N LEU A 345 -4.31 -8.81 -9.20
CA LEU A 345 -3.55 -7.86 -10.02
C LEU A 345 -2.07 -8.26 -10.11
N VAL A 346 -1.46 -8.65 -8.99
CA VAL A 346 -0.05 -9.06 -8.94
C VAL A 346 0.21 -10.27 -9.84
N ALA A 347 -0.65 -11.28 -9.81
CA ALA A 347 -0.53 -12.46 -10.66
C ALA A 347 -0.64 -12.10 -12.15
N SER A 348 -1.60 -11.25 -12.52
CA SER A 348 -1.76 -10.78 -13.90
C SER A 348 -0.57 -9.96 -14.40
N LEU A 349 0.04 -9.17 -13.51
CA LEU A 349 1.25 -8.41 -13.79
C LEU A 349 2.44 -9.31 -14.13
N LEU A 350 2.66 -10.37 -13.36
CA LEU A 350 3.75 -11.33 -13.63
C LEU A 350 3.63 -11.95 -15.01
N ILE A 351 2.41 -12.31 -15.43
CA ILE A 351 2.14 -12.84 -16.78
C ILE A 351 2.44 -11.76 -17.84
N GLY A 352 2.03 -10.51 -17.61
CA GLY A 352 2.31 -9.39 -18.51
C GLY A 352 3.81 -9.18 -18.71
N VAL A 353 4.58 -9.12 -17.63
CA VAL A 353 6.06 -8.97 -17.67
C VAL A 353 6.70 -10.16 -18.42
N MET A 354 6.24 -11.38 -18.17
CA MET A 354 6.73 -12.56 -18.87
C MET A 354 6.53 -12.43 -20.38
N LEU A 355 5.34 -12.01 -20.81
CA LEU A 355 5.03 -11.81 -22.24
C LEU A 355 5.89 -10.70 -22.85
N GLU A 356 6.14 -9.61 -22.15
CA GLU A 356 7.05 -8.54 -22.58
C GLU A 356 8.47 -9.07 -22.79
N MET A 357 8.99 -9.86 -21.85
CA MET A 357 10.33 -10.45 -21.97
C MET A 357 10.42 -11.40 -23.16
N VAL A 358 9.41 -12.26 -23.37
CA VAL A 358 9.35 -13.16 -24.53
C VAL A 358 9.28 -12.36 -25.83
N LEU A 359 8.48 -11.32 -25.87
CA LEU A 359 8.35 -10.46 -27.06
C LEU A 359 9.67 -9.79 -27.43
N VAL A 360 10.37 -9.19 -26.47
CA VAL A 360 11.65 -8.50 -26.70
C VAL A 360 12.77 -9.50 -26.99
N GLY A 361 12.85 -10.59 -26.23
CA GLY A 361 13.95 -11.55 -26.35
C GLY A 361 13.86 -12.45 -27.58
N TRP A 362 12.65 -12.96 -27.89
CA TRP A 362 12.43 -13.99 -28.88
C TRP A 362 11.76 -13.50 -30.16
N VAL A 363 10.67 -12.73 -30.05
CA VAL A 363 9.91 -12.26 -31.23
C VAL A 363 10.65 -11.11 -31.94
N TYR A 364 10.99 -10.07 -31.22
CA TYR A 364 11.79 -8.95 -31.74
C TYR A 364 13.26 -9.38 -31.97
N GLY A 365 13.77 -10.19 -31.11
CA GLY A 365 15.08 -10.78 -31.13
C GLY A 365 16.11 -9.91 -30.39
N ILE A 366 16.78 -10.54 -29.43
CA ILE A 366 17.77 -9.90 -28.56
C ILE A 366 18.92 -9.21 -29.31
N ARG A 367 19.32 -9.74 -30.48
CA ARG A 367 20.34 -9.10 -31.32
C ARG A 367 19.92 -7.75 -31.86
N ASN A 368 18.65 -7.62 -32.29
CA ASN A 368 18.09 -6.37 -32.76
C ASN A 368 17.98 -5.36 -31.61
N PHE A 369 17.52 -5.84 -30.44
CA PHE A 369 17.45 -5.02 -29.22
C PHE A 369 18.82 -4.45 -28.84
N LEU A 370 19.86 -5.29 -28.75
CA LEU A 370 21.21 -4.86 -28.41
C LEU A 370 21.81 -3.93 -29.48
N ARG A 371 21.50 -4.13 -30.77
CA ARG A 371 21.91 -3.24 -31.84
C ARG A 371 21.31 -1.85 -31.68
N ASN A 372 20.01 -1.77 -31.39
CA ASN A 372 19.34 -0.49 -31.14
C ASN A 372 19.89 0.24 -29.92
N LEU A 373 20.21 -0.47 -28.86
CA LEU A 373 20.95 0.12 -27.73
C LEU A 373 22.30 0.69 -28.16
N GLY A 374 23.02 0.02 -29.07
CA GLY A 374 24.25 0.51 -29.67
C GLY A 374 24.03 1.81 -30.46
N GLU A 375 22.96 1.91 -31.25
CA GLU A 375 22.58 3.13 -32.00
C GLU A 375 22.24 4.30 -31.05
N MET A 376 21.72 4.02 -29.86
CA MET A 376 21.50 5.00 -28.79
C MET A 376 22.80 5.40 -28.05
N GLY A 377 23.96 4.86 -28.43
CA GLY A 377 25.27 5.13 -27.80
C GLY A 377 25.64 4.17 -26.67
N MET A 378 24.86 3.11 -26.45
CA MET A 378 25.10 2.08 -25.43
C MET A 378 25.59 0.80 -26.10
N ASP A 379 26.85 0.74 -26.49
CA ASP A 379 27.44 -0.39 -27.19
C ASP A 379 27.64 -1.62 -26.29
N PHE A 380 26.54 -2.39 -26.12
CA PHE A 380 26.52 -3.72 -25.48
C PHE A 380 26.38 -4.85 -26.51
N GLY A 381 26.77 -4.61 -27.77
CA GLY A 381 26.65 -5.57 -28.85
C GLY A 381 27.44 -6.86 -28.55
N LEU A 382 26.93 -7.99 -29.02
CA LEU A 382 27.60 -9.30 -28.86
C LEU A 382 28.97 -9.34 -29.60
N ASP A 383 29.14 -8.42 -30.54
CA ASP A 383 30.40 -8.26 -31.33
C ASP A 383 31.38 -7.24 -30.73
N SER A 384 30.97 -6.55 -29.63
CA SER A 384 31.82 -5.60 -28.92
C SER A 384 32.99 -6.31 -28.19
N ARG A 385 33.98 -5.56 -27.68
CA ARG A 385 35.19 -6.15 -27.02
C ARG A 385 35.14 -5.97 -25.50
N GLY A 386 35.76 -6.92 -24.80
CA GLY A 386 35.97 -6.85 -23.35
C GLY A 386 34.67 -6.94 -22.56
N TRP A 387 34.55 -6.12 -21.51
CA TRP A 387 33.44 -6.17 -20.55
C TRP A 387 32.08 -5.83 -21.20
N ARG A 388 32.06 -5.02 -22.27
CA ARG A 388 30.85 -4.67 -23.01
C ARG A 388 30.20 -5.90 -23.64
N ARG A 389 30.99 -6.80 -24.20
CA ARG A 389 30.53 -8.10 -24.71
C ARG A 389 29.96 -8.96 -23.57
N ALA A 390 30.65 -9.01 -22.43
CA ALA A 390 30.15 -9.76 -21.27
C ALA A 390 28.79 -9.21 -20.79
N MET A 391 28.62 -7.90 -20.75
CA MET A 391 27.36 -7.26 -20.44
C MET A 391 26.28 -7.58 -21.47
N GLY A 392 26.59 -7.60 -22.76
CA GLY A 392 25.66 -8.03 -23.82
C GLY A 392 25.18 -9.46 -23.64
N TYR A 393 26.07 -10.41 -23.34
CA TYR A 393 25.68 -11.79 -23.02
C TYR A 393 24.86 -11.88 -21.73
N PHE A 394 25.22 -11.12 -20.70
CA PHE A 394 24.46 -11.04 -19.46
C PHE A 394 23.03 -10.54 -19.70
N LEU A 395 22.86 -9.44 -20.42
CA LEU A 395 21.53 -8.91 -20.78
C LEU A 395 20.74 -9.91 -21.62
N ALA A 396 21.41 -10.57 -22.59
CA ALA A 396 20.77 -11.60 -23.41
C ALA A 396 20.29 -12.78 -22.56
N ALA A 397 21.11 -13.29 -21.65
CA ALA A 397 20.75 -14.37 -20.75
C ALA A 397 19.59 -13.97 -19.81
N MET A 398 19.66 -12.76 -19.25
CA MET A 398 18.58 -12.22 -18.38
C MET A 398 17.26 -12.12 -19.13
N VAL A 399 17.22 -11.46 -20.27
CA VAL A 399 15.97 -11.23 -21.02
C VAL A 399 15.40 -12.51 -21.62
N CYS A 400 16.25 -13.40 -22.17
CA CYS A 400 15.77 -14.57 -22.91
C CYS A 400 15.49 -15.80 -22.04
N VAL A 401 16.16 -15.95 -20.90
CA VAL A 401 16.13 -17.20 -20.12
C VAL A 401 15.81 -16.95 -18.65
N VAL A 402 16.60 -16.13 -17.97
CA VAL A 402 16.53 -16.02 -16.51
C VAL A 402 15.22 -15.36 -16.08
N SER A 403 14.90 -14.19 -16.64
CA SER A 403 13.67 -13.47 -16.27
C SER A 403 12.39 -14.23 -16.65
N PRO A 404 12.20 -14.74 -17.88
CA PRO A 404 11.03 -15.56 -18.18
C PRO A 404 10.92 -16.82 -17.33
N GLY A 405 12.03 -17.51 -17.06
CA GLY A 405 12.05 -18.70 -16.21
C GLY A 405 11.67 -18.40 -14.76
N ALA A 406 12.24 -17.32 -14.18
CA ALA A 406 11.90 -16.86 -12.84
C ALA A 406 10.41 -16.45 -12.74
N LEU A 407 9.89 -15.72 -13.73
CA LEU A 407 8.49 -15.30 -13.76
C LEU A 407 7.51 -16.46 -13.87
N ILE A 408 7.80 -17.48 -14.69
CA ILE A 408 7.00 -18.71 -14.74
C ILE A 408 6.98 -19.39 -13.37
N PHE A 409 8.17 -19.50 -12.74
CA PHE A 409 8.29 -20.10 -11.42
C PHE A 409 7.48 -19.34 -10.36
N LEU A 410 7.57 -18.00 -10.33
CA LEU A 410 6.82 -17.14 -9.43
C LEU A 410 5.30 -17.24 -9.63
N THR A 411 4.85 -17.33 -10.88
CA THR A 411 3.42 -17.49 -11.20
C THR A 411 2.87 -18.80 -10.67
N ILE A 412 3.61 -19.90 -10.84
CA ILE A 412 3.21 -21.23 -10.35
C ILE A 412 3.18 -21.26 -8.81
N GLN A 413 4.16 -20.66 -8.15
CA GLN A 413 4.22 -20.59 -6.68
C GLN A 413 3.10 -19.71 -6.10
N GLY A 414 2.80 -18.58 -6.75
CA GLY A 414 1.73 -17.69 -6.33
C GLY A 414 0.35 -18.35 -6.33
N ASP A 415 0.08 -19.21 -7.32
CA ASP A 415 -1.17 -20.01 -7.36
C ASP A 415 -1.23 -21.06 -6.23
N HIS A 416 -0.12 -21.68 -5.86
CA HIS A 416 -0.09 -22.66 -4.77
C HIS A 416 -0.28 -22.03 -3.38
N SER A 417 0.23 -20.85 -3.14
CA SER A 417 0.04 -20.14 -1.86
C SER A 417 -1.37 -19.61 -1.64
N MET A 418 -2.17 -19.50 -2.72
CA MET A 418 -3.58 -19.03 -2.65
C MET A 418 -4.59 -20.20 -2.52
N LEU A 419 -4.15 -21.44 -2.68
CA LEU A 419 -5.00 -22.65 -2.59
C LEU A 419 -4.84 -23.40 -1.26
N GLY A 420 -3.90 -23.03 -0.40
CA GLY A 420 -3.68 -23.55 0.95
C GLY A 420 -4.05 -22.53 2.01
#